data_78e3037004aa9903420dfda196ae4a13
#
_entry.id   78e3037004aa9903420dfda196ae4a13
#
_cell.length_a   1.000
_cell.length_b   1.000
_cell.length_c   1.000
_cell.angle_alpha   90.00
_cell.angle_beta   90.00
_cell.angle_gamma   90.00
#
_symmetry.space_group_name_H-M   'P 1'
#
loop_
_entity.id
_entity.type
_entity.pdbx_description
1 polymer ?
#
loop_
_entity_poly.entity_id
_entity_poly.type
_entity_poly.pdbx_seq_one_letter_code
_entity_poly.pdbx_strand_id
1 'polypeptide(L)'
;MKWYVVYTRPRWEKKVSSILDQKGIENYCPLNKVVKQWSDRKKTVMEPLFKGYVFVKIEDTKKWEIKKVDGIINYIHWLGKPAIVKDSEITAIRRFLTEFENVEVIDNQLEVNSIVKINQGVLMDYKGIVIEIIDNKARVQIDSMGIRLSAIFDKKKINIL
;
A
#
# COMPACT_ATOMS: atom_id res chain seq x y z
N MET A 1 20.38 2.43 -4.59
CA MET A 1 19.43 2.61 -3.46
C MET A 1 18.29 1.61 -3.57
N LYS A 2 17.83 1.13 -2.45
CA LYS A 2 16.73 0.15 -2.38
C LYS A 2 15.63 0.66 -1.46
N TRP A 3 14.41 0.23 -1.72
CA TRP A 3 13.28 0.48 -0.84
C TRP A 3 13.22 -0.56 0.26
N TYR A 4 13.16 -0.08 1.50
CA TYR A 4 12.97 -0.89 2.70
C TYR A 4 11.66 -0.49 3.37
N VAL A 5 11.19 -1.32 4.28
CA VAL A 5 9.99 -1.04 5.07
C VAL A 5 10.38 -0.94 6.53
N VAL A 6 9.91 0.08 7.21
CA VAL A 6 10.17 0.26 8.64
C VAL A 6 8.88 0.24 9.44
N TYR A 7 8.96 -0.28 10.66
CA TYR A 7 7.91 -0.14 11.66
C TYR A 7 8.01 1.22 12.31
N THR A 8 6.86 1.83 12.56
CA THR A 8 6.77 3.04 13.37
C THR A 8 5.99 2.78 14.65
N ARG A 9 6.08 3.70 15.57
CA ARG A 9 5.13 3.75 16.70
C ARG A 9 3.71 3.95 16.17
N PRO A 10 2.68 3.45 16.89
CA PRO A 10 1.30 3.65 16.47
C PRO A 10 0.99 5.12 16.20
N ARG A 11 0.37 5.41 15.07
CA ARG A 11 -0.03 6.75 14.63
C ARG A 11 1.12 7.71 14.29
N TRP A 12 2.34 7.19 14.18
CA TRP A 12 3.52 7.99 13.85
C TRP A 12 3.90 7.94 12.36
N GLU A 13 3.14 7.27 11.51
CA GLU A 13 3.49 7.07 10.11
C GLU A 13 3.75 8.39 9.39
N LYS A 14 2.80 9.33 9.46
CA LYS A 14 2.94 10.66 8.84
C LYS A 14 4.05 11.48 9.47
N LYS A 15 4.20 11.40 10.77
CA LYS A 15 5.23 12.13 11.51
C LYS A 15 6.62 11.62 11.15
N VAL A 16 6.80 10.32 11.07
CA VAL A 16 8.06 9.71 10.62
C VAL A 16 8.38 10.12 9.19
N SER A 17 7.40 10.07 8.29
CA SER A 17 7.57 10.53 6.91
C SER A 17 8.04 11.98 6.85
N SER A 18 7.44 12.85 7.64
CA SER A 18 7.83 14.26 7.74
C SER A 18 9.27 14.44 8.24
N ILE A 19 9.66 13.68 9.26
CA ILE A 19 11.03 13.73 9.79
C ILE A 19 12.03 13.26 8.73
N LEU A 20 11.71 12.19 8.00
CA LEU A 20 12.56 11.69 6.93
C LEU A 20 12.70 12.73 5.79
N ASP A 21 11.61 13.39 5.43
CA ASP A 21 11.65 14.48 4.45
C ASP A 21 12.60 15.61 4.88
N GLN A 22 12.53 16.01 6.16
CA GLN A 22 13.41 17.03 6.71
C GLN A 22 14.87 16.63 6.67
N LYS A 23 15.15 15.33 6.77
CA LYS A 23 16.52 14.79 6.68
C LYS A 23 16.98 14.56 5.25
N GLY A 24 16.14 14.83 4.26
CA GLY A 24 16.47 14.59 2.86
C GLY A 24 16.47 13.13 2.46
N ILE A 25 15.78 12.28 3.21
CA ILE A 25 15.69 10.84 2.94
C ILE A 25 14.40 10.56 2.15
N GLU A 26 14.54 9.96 0.98
CA GLU A 26 13.39 9.59 0.17
C GLU A 26 12.56 8.54 0.90
N ASN A 27 11.27 8.80 1.04
CA ASN A 27 10.36 7.92 1.75
C ASN A 27 8.97 8.00 1.14
N TYR A 28 8.14 7.03 1.49
CA TYR A 28 6.75 6.99 1.02
C TYR A 28 5.87 6.44 2.14
N CYS A 29 4.90 7.25 2.54
CA CYS A 29 3.83 6.87 3.45
C CYS A 29 2.53 6.87 2.64
N PRO A 30 2.11 5.72 2.08
CA PRO A 30 0.89 5.67 1.28
C PRO A 30 -0.33 6.10 2.10
N LEU A 31 -1.07 7.08 1.58
CA LEU A 31 -2.26 7.59 2.23
C LEU A 31 -3.50 7.14 1.47
N ASN A 32 -4.44 6.58 2.19
CA ASN A 32 -5.71 6.10 1.67
C ASN A 32 -6.79 7.14 1.97
N LYS A 33 -7.52 7.54 0.93
CA LYS A 33 -8.65 8.44 1.10
C LYS A 33 -9.86 7.63 1.52
N VAL A 34 -10.33 7.86 2.73
CA VAL A 34 -11.48 7.14 3.27
C VAL A 34 -12.56 8.11 3.72
N VAL A 35 -13.81 7.69 3.56
CA VAL A 35 -14.96 8.44 4.05
C VAL A 35 -15.40 7.84 5.37
N LYS A 36 -15.36 8.66 6.43
CA LYS A 36 -15.79 8.23 7.76
C LYS A 36 -17.11 8.89 8.13
N GLN A 37 -18.01 8.11 8.68
CA GLN A 37 -19.28 8.61 9.21
C GLN A 37 -19.09 9.08 10.64
N TRP A 38 -19.28 10.36 10.86
CA TRP A 38 -19.34 10.96 12.19
C TRP A 38 -20.81 11.08 12.60
N SER A 39 -21.08 11.35 13.85
CA SER A 39 -22.45 11.38 14.39
C SER A 39 -23.41 12.29 13.62
N ASP A 40 -22.91 13.35 13.02
CA ASP A 40 -23.70 14.37 12.34
C ASP A 40 -23.36 14.57 10.86
N ARG A 41 -22.26 13.99 10.38
CA ARG A 41 -21.79 14.20 9.01
C ARG A 41 -20.82 13.13 8.53
N LYS A 42 -20.65 13.06 7.22
CA LYS A 42 -19.57 12.29 6.59
C LYS A 42 -18.35 13.17 6.44
N LYS A 43 -17.17 12.62 6.75
CA LYS A 43 -15.91 13.34 6.59
C LYS A 43 -14.92 12.48 5.82
N THR A 44 -14.28 13.09 4.82
CA THR A 44 -13.18 12.46 4.09
C THR A 44 -11.89 12.68 4.83
N VAL A 45 -11.15 11.61 5.10
CA VAL A 45 -9.85 11.67 5.77
C VAL A 45 -8.80 10.91 4.97
N MET A 46 -7.55 11.37 5.08
CA MET A 46 -6.39 10.68 4.51
C MET A 46 -5.70 9.93 5.64
N GLU A 47 -5.70 8.61 5.60
CA GLU A 47 -5.06 7.79 6.62
C GLU A 47 -4.02 6.86 6.01
N PRO A 48 -2.98 6.47 6.76
CA PRO A 48 -2.00 5.52 6.25
C PRO A 48 -2.66 4.22 5.80
N LEU A 49 -2.33 3.78 4.58
CA LEU A 49 -2.83 2.51 4.05
C LEU A 49 -2.28 1.33 4.85
N PHE A 50 -0.99 1.38 5.18
CA PHE A 50 -0.32 0.35 5.98
C PHE A 50 -0.03 0.94 7.36
N LYS A 51 -0.88 0.61 8.32
CA LYS A 51 -0.74 1.15 9.68
C LYS A 51 0.54 0.65 10.34
N GLY A 52 1.35 1.58 10.81
CA GLY A 52 2.63 1.28 11.43
C GLY A 52 3.79 1.07 10.47
N TYR A 53 3.61 1.30 9.17
CA TYR A 53 4.64 1.08 8.15
C TYR A 53 4.91 2.33 7.34
N VAL A 54 6.20 2.55 7.05
CA VAL A 54 6.66 3.59 6.12
C VAL A 54 7.74 2.97 5.23
N PHE A 55 7.71 3.30 3.95
CA PHE A 55 8.74 2.88 3.01
C PHE A 55 9.86 3.91 2.97
N VAL A 56 11.11 3.44 2.98
CA VAL A 56 12.29 4.31 2.89
C VAL A 56 13.20 3.82 1.78
N LYS A 57 13.72 4.74 0.98
CA LYS A 57 14.67 4.44 -0.08
C LYS A 57 16.05 4.92 0.34
N ILE A 58 16.97 3.99 0.56
CA ILE A 58 18.29 4.30 1.11
C ILE A 58 19.33 3.29 0.64
N GLU A 59 20.59 3.68 0.69
CA GLU A 59 21.72 2.79 0.42
C GLU A 59 21.89 1.79 1.56
N ASP A 60 22.28 0.57 1.22
CA ASP A 60 22.53 -0.50 2.20
C ASP A 60 23.52 -0.04 3.30
N THR A 61 24.53 0.70 2.92
CA THR A 61 25.58 1.17 3.84
C THR A 61 25.06 2.19 4.86
N LYS A 62 23.91 2.80 4.60
CA LYS A 62 23.32 3.84 5.46
C LYS A 62 22.09 3.39 6.21
N LYS A 63 21.76 2.11 6.17
CA LYS A 63 20.54 1.58 6.84
C LYS A 63 20.50 1.85 8.33
N TRP A 64 21.65 1.90 8.99
CA TRP A 64 21.72 2.17 10.42
C TRP A 64 21.27 3.58 10.82
N GLU A 65 21.38 4.54 9.90
CA GLU A 65 20.94 5.93 10.14
C GLU A 65 19.41 6.00 10.32
N ILE A 66 18.68 5.16 9.62
CA ILE A 66 17.23 5.11 9.69
C ILE A 66 16.74 4.70 11.08
N LYS A 67 17.43 3.75 11.72
CA LYS A 67 17.06 3.29 13.07
C LYS A 67 17.17 4.38 14.14
N LYS A 68 17.92 5.44 13.87
CA LYS A 68 18.09 6.58 14.78
C LYS A 68 16.96 7.60 14.66
N VAL A 69 16.10 7.48 13.65
CA VAL A 69 14.99 8.40 13.46
C VAL A 69 13.95 8.16 14.54
N ASP A 70 13.52 9.23 15.19
CA ASP A 70 12.50 9.15 16.24
C ASP A 70 11.18 8.61 15.66
N GLY A 71 10.59 7.67 16.36
CA GLY A 71 9.36 7.02 15.94
C GLY A 71 9.56 5.73 15.13
N ILE A 72 10.75 5.48 14.61
CA ILE A 72 11.07 4.23 13.93
C ILE A 72 11.54 3.21 14.95
N ILE A 73 10.87 2.04 14.95
CA ILE A 73 11.21 0.95 15.87
C ILE A 73 12.28 0.05 15.27
N ASN A 74 12.07 -0.43 14.05
CA ASN A 74 13.01 -1.32 13.36
C ASN A 74 12.59 -1.46 11.89
N TYR A 75 13.45 -2.12 11.12
CA TYR A 75 13.09 -2.60 9.78
C TYR A 75 12.17 -3.80 9.88
N ILE A 76 11.33 -3.95 8.89
CA ILE A 76 10.58 -5.20 8.71
C ILE A 76 11.54 -6.22 8.10
N HIS A 77 11.59 -7.40 8.69
CA HIS A 77 12.42 -8.50 8.24
C HIS A 77 11.57 -9.61 7.63
N TRP A 78 12.10 -10.18 6.55
CA TRP A 78 11.53 -11.36 5.93
C TRP A 78 12.65 -12.34 5.64
N LEU A 79 12.49 -13.58 6.10
CA LEU A 79 13.51 -14.63 5.98
C LEU A 79 14.86 -14.19 6.59
N GLY A 80 14.83 -13.52 7.72
CA GLY A 80 16.03 -13.11 8.45
C GLY A 80 16.77 -11.89 7.91
N LYS A 81 16.23 -11.25 6.86
CA LYS A 81 16.84 -10.06 6.23
C LYS A 81 15.82 -8.93 6.16
N PRO A 82 16.27 -7.67 6.15
CA PRO A 82 15.35 -6.56 5.90
C PRO A 82 14.61 -6.77 4.57
N ALA A 83 13.29 -6.63 4.60
CA ALA A 83 12.47 -6.78 3.41
C ALA A 83 12.78 -5.68 2.41
N ILE A 84 12.96 -6.04 1.16
CA ILE A 84 13.23 -5.12 0.04
C ILE A 84 11.99 -5.08 -0.83
N VAL A 85 11.57 -3.85 -1.16
CA VAL A 85 10.42 -3.60 -2.03
C VAL A 85 10.95 -3.09 -3.38
N LYS A 86 10.39 -3.61 -4.46
CA LYS A 86 10.78 -3.18 -5.80
C LYS A 86 10.18 -1.82 -6.14
N ASP A 87 10.88 -1.04 -6.98
CA ASP A 87 10.34 0.22 -7.49
C ASP A 87 8.99 0.03 -8.17
N SER A 88 8.82 -1.06 -8.89
CA SER A 88 7.54 -1.40 -9.55
C SER A 88 6.40 -1.59 -8.55
N GLU A 89 6.68 -2.14 -7.38
CA GLU A 89 5.68 -2.33 -6.32
C GLU A 89 5.26 -1.00 -5.70
N ILE A 90 6.22 -0.11 -5.46
CA ILE A 90 5.92 1.26 -4.98
C ILE A 90 5.09 2.01 -6.03
N THR A 91 5.45 1.91 -7.29
CA THR A 91 4.70 2.53 -8.39
C THR A 91 3.28 1.98 -8.46
N ALA A 92 3.10 0.68 -8.30
CA ALA A 92 1.79 0.05 -8.29
C ALA A 92 0.91 0.58 -7.17
N ILE A 93 1.45 0.72 -5.96
CA ILE A 93 0.71 1.28 -4.82
C ILE A 93 0.29 2.72 -5.10
N ARG A 94 1.19 3.54 -5.63
CA ARG A 94 0.88 4.93 -5.98
C ARG A 94 -0.26 5.02 -6.99
N ARG A 95 -0.20 4.22 -8.05
CA ARG A 95 -1.25 4.19 -9.08
C ARG A 95 -2.57 3.72 -8.52
N PHE A 96 -2.55 2.69 -7.68
CA PHE A 96 -3.75 2.15 -7.05
C PHE A 96 -4.45 3.22 -6.22
N LEU A 97 -3.72 3.93 -5.38
CA LEU A 97 -4.27 4.99 -4.52
C LEU A 97 -4.67 6.26 -5.29
N THR A 98 -4.11 6.48 -6.49
CA THR A 98 -4.53 7.59 -7.36
C THR A 98 -5.91 7.34 -7.95
N GLU A 99 -6.23 6.10 -8.28
CA GLU A 99 -7.49 5.73 -8.93
C GLU A 99 -8.60 5.36 -7.96
N PHE A 100 -8.26 4.81 -6.79
CA PHE A 100 -9.25 4.22 -5.88
C PHE A 100 -9.26 4.88 -4.51
N GLU A 101 -10.44 4.89 -3.90
CA GLU A 101 -10.67 5.33 -2.53
C GLU A 101 -11.09 4.12 -1.68
N ASN A 102 -11.05 4.26 -0.37
CA ASN A 102 -11.48 3.21 0.58
C ASN A 102 -10.82 1.86 0.28
N VAL A 103 -9.54 1.89 -0.03
CA VAL A 103 -8.75 0.69 -0.30
C VAL A 103 -8.58 -0.10 0.99
N GLU A 104 -8.72 -1.41 0.91
CA GLU A 104 -8.51 -2.31 2.03
C GLU A 104 -7.25 -3.13 1.80
N VAL A 105 -6.50 -3.33 2.88
CA VAL A 105 -5.35 -4.24 2.90
C VAL A 105 -5.80 -5.54 3.53
N ILE A 106 -5.67 -6.63 2.78
CA ILE A 106 -6.07 -7.95 3.23
C ILE A 106 -4.82 -8.80 3.41
N ASP A 107 -4.65 -9.33 4.61
CA ASP A 107 -3.58 -10.26 4.89
C ASP A 107 -3.80 -11.58 4.17
N ASN A 108 -2.71 -12.18 3.80
CA ASN A 108 -2.56 -13.40 3.02
C ASN A 108 -3.60 -14.49 3.29
N GLN A 109 -4.79 -14.37 2.74
CA GLN A 109 -5.81 -15.41 2.76
C GLN A 109 -5.99 -15.99 1.36
N LEU A 110 -6.03 -17.30 1.33
CA LEU A 110 -6.19 -18.04 0.09
C LEU A 110 -7.66 -18.13 -0.30
N GLU A 111 -8.09 -17.30 -1.21
CA GLU A 111 -9.34 -17.49 -1.91
C GLU A 111 -9.09 -17.39 -3.40
N VAL A 112 -9.45 -18.46 -4.10
CA VAL A 112 -9.22 -18.52 -5.54
C VAL A 112 -10.55 -18.39 -6.25
N ASN A 113 -10.76 -17.23 -6.86
CA ASN A 113 -11.78 -17.01 -7.86
C ASN A 113 -11.10 -16.84 -9.23
N SER A 114 -11.72 -16.15 -10.15
CA SER A 114 -11.13 -15.92 -11.46
C SER A 114 -9.91 -15.01 -11.40
N ILE A 115 -8.88 -15.32 -12.15
CA ILE A 115 -7.77 -14.41 -12.41
C ILE A 115 -8.20 -13.44 -13.48
N VAL A 116 -8.02 -12.15 -13.25
CA VAL A 116 -8.45 -11.11 -14.17
C VAL A 116 -7.30 -10.16 -14.50
N LYS A 117 -7.43 -9.48 -15.63
CA LYS A 117 -6.51 -8.42 -16.07
C LYS A 117 -7.29 -7.12 -16.17
N ILE A 118 -6.74 -6.06 -15.63
CA ILE A 118 -7.37 -4.74 -15.69
C ILE A 118 -7.13 -4.17 -17.07
N ASN A 119 -8.20 -3.73 -17.74
CA ASN A 119 -8.13 -3.29 -19.14
C ASN A 119 -8.22 -1.78 -19.33
N GLN A 120 -8.46 -1.01 -18.28
CA GLN A 120 -8.61 0.45 -18.34
C GLN A 120 -8.03 1.10 -17.09
N GLY A 121 -7.66 2.37 -17.24
CA GLY A 121 -7.19 3.19 -16.14
C GLY A 121 -5.70 3.04 -15.87
N VAL A 122 -5.25 3.60 -14.75
CA VAL A 122 -3.83 3.63 -14.39
C VAL A 122 -3.25 2.26 -14.04
N LEU A 123 -4.12 1.28 -13.75
CA LEU A 123 -3.71 -0.10 -13.45
C LEU A 123 -3.89 -1.03 -14.66
N MET A 124 -4.03 -0.48 -15.86
CA MET A 124 -4.15 -1.31 -17.07
C MET A 124 -2.99 -2.31 -17.16
N ASP A 125 -3.31 -3.55 -17.53
CA ASP A 125 -2.40 -4.69 -17.64
C ASP A 125 -1.95 -5.34 -16.33
N TYR A 126 -2.32 -4.79 -15.17
CA TYR A 126 -2.13 -5.51 -13.91
C TYR A 126 -3.10 -6.67 -13.80
N LYS A 127 -2.64 -7.77 -13.23
CA LYS A 127 -3.45 -8.96 -12.98
C LYS A 127 -3.95 -8.96 -11.55
N GLY A 128 -5.16 -9.44 -11.35
CA GLY A 128 -5.75 -9.60 -10.03
C GLY A 128 -6.67 -10.79 -9.95
N ILE A 129 -7.16 -11.05 -8.76
CA ILE A 129 -8.10 -12.14 -8.47
C ILE A 129 -9.42 -11.53 -8.00
N VAL A 130 -10.51 -11.97 -8.57
CA VAL A 130 -11.84 -11.57 -8.13
C VAL A 130 -12.17 -12.27 -6.82
N ILE A 131 -12.47 -11.52 -5.79
CA ILE A 131 -12.80 -12.07 -4.46
C ILE A 131 -14.26 -11.88 -4.10
N GLU A 132 -14.97 -11.00 -4.77
CA GLU A 132 -16.37 -10.73 -4.52
C GLU A 132 -17.02 -10.12 -5.76
N ILE A 133 -18.28 -10.47 -6.02
CA ILE A 133 -19.05 -9.90 -7.12
C ILE A 133 -20.27 -9.21 -6.53
N ILE A 134 -20.44 -7.93 -6.86
CA ILE A 134 -21.54 -7.10 -6.40
C ILE A 134 -22.21 -6.48 -7.63
N ASP A 135 -23.35 -7.02 -8.07
CA ASP A 135 -24.09 -6.59 -9.27
C ASP A 135 -23.17 -6.52 -10.51
N ASN A 136 -22.93 -5.33 -11.07
CA ASN A 136 -22.07 -5.13 -12.21
C ASN A 136 -20.64 -4.76 -11.84
N LYS A 137 -20.28 -4.92 -10.57
CA LYS A 137 -18.94 -4.62 -10.03
C LYS A 137 -18.29 -5.85 -9.44
N ALA A 138 -16.98 -5.84 -9.39
CA ALA A 138 -16.21 -6.92 -8.79
C ALA A 138 -15.13 -6.33 -7.89
N ARG A 139 -14.95 -6.92 -6.73
CA ARG A 139 -13.80 -6.61 -5.87
C ARG A 139 -12.63 -7.43 -6.37
N VAL A 140 -11.59 -6.76 -6.80
CA VAL A 140 -10.38 -7.38 -7.35
C VAL A 140 -9.23 -7.17 -6.38
N GLN A 141 -8.44 -8.21 -6.22
CA GLN A 141 -7.33 -8.25 -5.29
C GLN A 141 -6.03 -8.34 -6.07
N ILE A 142 -5.08 -7.48 -5.74
CA ILE A 142 -3.73 -7.45 -6.32
C ILE A 142 -2.74 -7.71 -5.21
N ASP A 143 -1.85 -8.68 -5.40
CA ASP A 143 -0.82 -9.02 -4.42
C ASP A 143 0.41 -8.10 -4.57
N SER A 144 0.92 -7.61 -3.46
CA SER A 144 2.16 -6.85 -3.41
C SER A 144 2.78 -7.00 -2.02
N MET A 145 4.07 -7.26 -1.95
CA MET A 145 4.84 -7.34 -0.69
C MET A 145 4.31 -8.37 0.32
N GLY A 146 3.72 -9.48 -0.13
CA GLY A 146 3.11 -10.46 0.76
C GLY A 146 1.80 -10.00 1.40
N ILE A 147 1.31 -8.83 1.05
CA ILE A 147 0.00 -8.31 1.42
C ILE A 147 -0.85 -8.16 0.16
N ARG A 148 -2.15 -8.01 0.36
CA ARG A 148 -3.10 -7.91 -0.75
C ARG A 148 -3.84 -6.58 -0.68
N LEU A 149 -3.88 -5.91 -1.83
CA LEU A 149 -4.68 -4.71 -2.02
C LEU A 149 -5.97 -5.11 -2.73
N SER A 150 -7.10 -4.60 -2.26
CA SER A 150 -8.37 -4.85 -2.94
C SER A 150 -9.13 -3.56 -3.22
N ALA A 151 -9.82 -3.53 -4.35
CA ALA A 151 -10.68 -2.42 -4.73
C ALA A 151 -11.82 -2.93 -5.59
N ILE A 152 -12.88 -2.14 -5.69
CA ILE A 152 -14.06 -2.46 -6.49
C ILE A 152 -13.89 -1.85 -7.88
N PHE A 153 -14.00 -2.68 -8.91
CA PHE A 153 -13.95 -2.30 -10.32
C PHE A 153 -15.29 -2.53 -10.98
N ASP A 154 -15.65 -1.69 -11.93
CA ASP A 154 -16.71 -2.03 -12.87
C ASP A 154 -16.29 -3.24 -13.70
N LYS A 155 -17.21 -4.17 -13.96
CA LYS A 155 -16.91 -5.37 -14.76
C LYS A 155 -16.37 -5.04 -16.15
N LYS A 156 -16.70 -3.86 -16.69
CA LYS A 156 -16.19 -3.39 -17.97
C LYS A 156 -14.70 -3.12 -17.98
N LYS A 157 -14.09 -2.90 -16.81
CA LYS A 157 -12.67 -2.54 -16.67
C LYS A 157 -11.76 -3.75 -16.44
N ILE A 158 -12.32 -4.95 -16.40
CA ILE A 158 -11.57 -6.18 -16.15
C ILE A 158 -11.92 -7.23 -17.22
N ASN A 159 -10.92 -8.02 -17.58
CA ASN A 159 -11.08 -9.16 -18.49
C ASN A 159 -10.65 -10.44 -17.78
N ILE A 160 -11.41 -11.49 -17.98
CA ILE A 160 -11.06 -12.83 -17.45
C ILE A 160 -9.92 -13.40 -18.29
N LEU A 161 -8.91 -13.91 -17.63
CA LEU A 161 -7.78 -14.59 -18.26
C LEU A 161 -8.03 -16.09 -18.41
#